data_1f5ff062f775431c7bb6ce3a0a322be2
#
_entry.id   1f5ff062f775431c7bb6ce3a0a322be2
#
_cell.length_a   1.000
_cell.length_b   1.000
_cell.length_c   1.000
_cell.angle_alpha   90.00
_cell.angle_beta   90.00
_cell.angle_gamma   90.00
#
_symmetry.space_group_name_H-M   'P 1'
#
loop_
_entity.id
_entity.type
_entity.pdbx_description
1 polymer ?
#
loop_
_entity_poly.entity_id
_entity_poly.type
_entity_poly.pdbx_seq_one_letter_code
_entity_poly.pdbx_strand_id
1 'polypeptide(L)'
;LYETEKMEHRIELKAVGKIRRVKFLPFFLPNLAALLLALVPVWAKSFNPALEKTIELSSVGWLTIVMWLCGVALTAVAVWMDRQPTAVINNDSDVNLNYTRARKNIWKNFWLIVLWLNTAFAAVILAASFLADNMGWMILTGSMVYALATLLLCIPLMKQLRKIEAVYEAKRELNDNADDDRHWIWGIFYYNPADRHSMVPKKVGMGTTMNLATPVGKGSAILGAVVLMVTIPAMCIWLIL
;
A
#
# COMPACT_ATOMS: atom_id res chain seq x y z
N LEU A 1 -22.32 -19.68 -19.88
CA LEU A 1 -22.21 -18.64 -18.84
C LEU A 1 -22.23 -19.26 -17.43
N TYR A 2 -23.27 -19.99 -17.05
CA TYR A 2 -23.39 -20.60 -15.70
C TYR A 2 -22.28 -21.64 -15.41
N GLU A 3 -21.88 -22.42 -16.38
CA GLU A 3 -20.79 -23.42 -16.21
C GLU A 3 -19.41 -22.78 -16.10
N THR A 4 -19.15 -21.69 -16.82
CA THR A 4 -17.89 -20.92 -16.71
C THR A 4 -17.77 -20.25 -15.34
N GLU A 5 -18.80 -19.58 -14.85
CA GLU A 5 -18.80 -19.02 -13.50
C GLU A 5 -18.58 -20.09 -12.41
N LYS A 6 -19.21 -21.24 -12.57
CA LYS A 6 -19.05 -22.38 -11.64
C LYS A 6 -17.64 -22.96 -11.67
N MET A 7 -17.01 -22.97 -12.84
CA MET A 7 -15.62 -23.43 -13.04
C MET A 7 -14.64 -22.43 -12.42
N GLU A 8 -14.78 -21.15 -12.69
CA GLU A 8 -13.97 -20.09 -12.09
C GLU A 8 -14.03 -20.12 -10.57
N HIS A 9 -15.25 -20.24 -10.00
CA HIS A 9 -15.43 -20.35 -8.57
C HIS A 9 -14.75 -21.59 -7.96
N ARG A 10 -14.79 -22.74 -8.65
CA ARG A 10 -14.09 -23.96 -8.19
C ARG A 10 -12.58 -23.81 -8.24
N ILE A 11 -12.04 -23.20 -9.31
CA ILE A 11 -10.61 -22.94 -9.47
C ILE A 11 -10.14 -22.00 -8.36
N GLU A 12 -10.88 -20.94 -8.11
CA GLU A 12 -10.57 -19.95 -7.07
C GLU A 12 -10.54 -20.59 -5.67
N LEU A 13 -11.57 -21.36 -5.29
CA LEU A 13 -11.62 -22.06 -4.01
C LEU A 13 -10.47 -23.05 -3.82
N LYS A 14 -10.12 -23.81 -4.86
CA LYS A 14 -9.02 -24.76 -4.83
C LYS A 14 -7.66 -24.04 -4.67
N ALA A 15 -7.48 -22.91 -5.35
CA ALA A 15 -6.26 -22.11 -5.27
C ALA A 15 -6.12 -21.43 -3.90
N VAL A 16 -7.19 -20.83 -3.37
CA VAL A 16 -7.18 -20.16 -2.04
C VAL A 16 -6.79 -21.13 -0.93
N GLY A 17 -7.26 -22.37 -0.98
CA GLY A 17 -6.91 -23.40 0.01
C GLY A 17 -5.41 -23.74 0.07
N LYS A 18 -4.66 -23.49 -1.03
CA LYS A 18 -3.21 -23.77 -1.15
C LYS A 18 -2.34 -22.56 -0.81
N ILE A 19 -2.87 -21.34 -0.76
CA ILE A 19 -2.07 -20.14 -0.49
C ILE A 19 -1.83 -20.02 1.01
N ARG A 20 -0.55 -20.10 1.40
CA ARG A 20 -0.14 -19.83 2.78
C ARG A 20 -0.19 -18.33 3.04
N ARG A 21 -0.98 -17.91 4.02
CA ARG A 21 -1.08 -16.50 4.44
C ARG A 21 0.28 -15.95 4.88
N VAL A 22 0.49 -14.66 4.67
CA VAL A 22 1.69 -13.96 5.11
C VAL A 22 1.86 -14.09 6.63
N LYS A 23 3.08 -14.41 7.06
CA LYS A 23 3.42 -14.37 8.48
C LYS A 23 3.42 -12.90 8.96
N PHE A 24 2.73 -12.60 10.04
CA PHE A 24 2.63 -11.25 10.60
C PHE A 24 3.91 -10.75 11.25
N LEU A 25 4.74 -11.64 11.75
CA LEU A 25 5.93 -11.28 12.52
C LEU A 25 6.86 -10.25 11.82
N PRO A 26 7.17 -10.37 10.51
CA PRO A 26 8.00 -9.38 9.83
C PRO A 26 7.41 -7.97 9.82
N PHE A 27 6.08 -7.84 9.80
CA PHE A 27 5.38 -6.55 9.83
C PHE A 27 5.27 -5.99 11.25
N PHE A 28 5.26 -6.85 12.24
CA PHE A 28 5.20 -6.44 13.64
C PHE A 28 6.48 -5.73 14.10
N LEU A 29 7.66 -6.22 13.68
CA LEU A 29 8.95 -5.68 14.11
C LEU A 29 9.14 -4.18 13.80
N PRO A 30 8.94 -3.69 12.55
CA PRO A 30 9.09 -2.26 12.26
C PRO A 30 8.05 -1.41 13.01
N ASN A 31 6.82 -1.90 13.19
CA ASN A 31 5.81 -1.18 13.97
C ASN A 31 6.15 -1.11 15.46
N LEU A 32 6.69 -2.19 16.03
CA LEU A 32 7.17 -2.18 17.41
C LEU A 32 8.34 -1.20 17.58
N ALA A 33 9.30 -1.22 16.65
CA ALA A 33 10.42 -0.28 16.67
C ALA A 33 9.93 1.18 16.56
N ALA A 34 9.00 1.47 15.65
CA ALA A 34 8.40 2.81 15.52
C ALA A 34 7.63 3.24 16.78
N LEU A 35 6.92 2.31 17.44
CA LEU A 35 6.25 2.58 18.73
C LEU A 35 7.26 2.92 19.83
N LEU A 36 8.34 2.15 19.94
CA LEU A 36 9.39 2.42 20.91
C LEU A 36 10.01 3.80 20.68
N LEU A 37 10.28 4.18 19.43
CA LEU A 37 10.76 5.52 19.07
C LEU A 37 9.74 6.61 19.46
N ALA A 38 8.45 6.37 19.26
CA ALA A 38 7.39 7.32 19.62
C ALA A 38 7.27 7.53 21.14
N LEU A 39 7.67 6.55 21.96
CA LEU A 39 7.66 6.66 23.41
C LEU A 39 8.88 7.38 23.97
N VAL A 40 9.98 7.53 23.21
CA VAL A 40 11.22 8.18 23.67
C VAL A 40 10.99 9.60 24.17
N PRO A 41 10.27 10.50 23.46
CA PRO A 41 10.00 11.86 23.94
C PRO A 41 9.24 11.88 25.27
N VAL A 42 8.27 10.97 25.43
CA VAL A 42 7.48 10.84 26.67
C VAL A 42 8.37 10.44 27.85
N TRP A 43 9.23 9.45 27.65
CA TRP A 43 10.18 9.01 28.66
C TRP A 43 11.22 10.07 28.97
N ALA A 44 11.80 10.70 27.95
CA ALA A 44 12.78 11.76 28.13
C ALA A 44 12.23 12.91 29.00
N LYS A 45 10.97 13.33 28.75
CA LYS A 45 10.27 14.33 29.54
C LYS A 45 10.07 13.89 30.99
N SER A 46 9.73 12.61 31.22
CA SER A 46 9.49 12.07 32.56
C SER A 46 10.77 12.01 33.41
N PHE A 47 11.93 11.74 32.77
CA PHE A 47 13.21 11.67 33.47
C PHE A 47 13.91 13.02 33.63
N ASN A 48 13.73 13.93 32.69
CA ASN A 48 14.33 15.26 32.71
C ASN A 48 13.39 16.31 32.13
N PRO A 49 12.52 16.93 32.98
CA PRO A 49 11.58 17.96 32.54
C PRO A 49 12.25 19.20 31.92
N ALA A 50 13.52 19.46 32.22
CA ALA A 50 14.25 20.60 31.65
C ALA A 50 14.49 20.43 30.14
N LEU A 51 14.51 19.22 29.61
CA LEU A 51 14.62 18.94 28.18
C LEU A 51 13.44 19.51 27.37
N GLU A 52 12.26 19.66 27.96
CA GLU A 52 11.09 20.27 27.29
C GLU A 52 11.34 21.69 26.84
N LYS A 53 12.17 22.46 27.61
CA LYS A 53 12.49 23.86 27.27
C LYS A 53 13.55 23.96 26.18
N THR A 54 14.37 22.93 26.01
CA THR A 54 15.50 22.93 25.07
C THR A 54 15.10 22.27 23.74
N ILE A 55 14.22 21.31 23.80
CA ILE A 55 13.78 20.49 22.66
C ILE A 55 12.27 20.45 22.74
N GLU A 56 11.56 20.94 21.75
CA GLU A 56 10.08 20.86 21.69
C GLU A 56 9.59 19.38 21.67
N LEU A 57 9.87 18.66 22.77
CA LEU A 57 9.60 17.22 22.92
C LEU A 57 8.14 16.86 22.65
N SER A 58 7.20 17.76 22.98
CA SER A 58 5.79 17.55 22.68
C SER A 58 5.53 17.49 21.17
N SER A 59 6.09 18.40 20.39
CA SER A 59 5.95 18.45 18.93
C SER A 59 6.61 17.23 18.28
N VAL A 60 7.79 16.84 18.74
CA VAL A 60 8.49 15.63 18.27
C VAL A 60 7.69 14.37 18.61
N GLY A 61 7.14 14.31 19.83
CA GLY A 61 6.29 13.19 20.25
C GLY A 61 5.08 13.01 19.34
N TRP A 62 4.39 14.08 18.99
CA TRP A 62 3.27 14.03 18.05
C TRP A 62 3.71 13.54 16.66
N LEU A 63 4.81 14.02 16.11
CA LEU A 63 5.31 13.61 14.81
C LEU A 63 5.67 12.11 14.80
N THR A 64 6.36 11.61 15.83
CA THR A 64 6.73 10.20 15.91
C THR A 64 5.51 9.28 16.14
N ILE A 65 4.50 9.72 16.88
CA ILE A 65 3.21 9.02 17.02
C ILE A 65 2.50 8.94 15.67
N VAL A 66 2.45 10.05 14.92
CA VAL A 66 1.85 10.05 13.57
C VAL A 66 2.59 9.08 12.66
N MET A 67 3.91 9.03 12.68
CA MET A 67 4.69 8.08 11.90
C MET A 67 4.40 6.63 12.29
N TRP A 68 4.24 6.33 13.57
CA TRP A 68 3.81 5.01 14.03
C TRP A 68 2.40 4.66 13.51
N LEU A 69 1.43 5.58 13.62
CA LEU A 69 0.07 5.37 13.09
C LEU A 69 0.07 5.13 11.57
N CYS A 70 0.92 5.86 10.82
CA CYS A 70 1.14 5.60 9.39
C CYS A 70 1.67 4.17 9.16
N GLY A 71 2.63 3.70 9.96
CA GLY A 71 3.13 2.33 9.90
C GLY A 71 2.03 1.28 10.14
N VAL A 72 1.16 1.51 11.13
CA VAL A 72 0.00 0.64 11.39
C VAL A 72 -0.95 0.63 10.19
N ALA A 73 -1.26 1.80 9.61
CA ALA A 73 -2.11 1.91 8.43
C ALA A 73 -1.51 1.19 7.20
N LEU A 74 -0.21 1.35 6.95
CA LEU A 74 0.51 0.65 5.88
C LEU A 74 0.47 -0.87 6.09
N THR A 75 0.60 -1.34 7.34
CA THR A 75 0.45 -2.76 7.68
C THR A 75 -0.96 -3.26 7.40
N ALA A 76 -1.99 -2.48 7.75
CA ALA A 76 -3.36 -2.83 7.45
C ALA A 76 -3.61 -2.96 5.94
N VAL A 77 -3.03 -2.06 5.12
CA VAL A 77 -3.08 -2.15 3.66
C VAL A 77 -2.37 -3.41 3.16
N ALA A 78 -1.17 -3.71 3.68
CA ALA A 78 -0.43 -4.91 3.30
C ALA A 78 -1.22 -6.20 3.60
N VAL A 79 -1.84 -6.27 4.78
CA VAL A 79 -2.70 -7.39 5.19
C VAL A 79 -3.95 -7.49 4.32
N TRP A 80 -4.58 -6.37 4.03
CA TRP A 80 -5.74 -6.32 3.15
C TRP A 80 -5.39 -6.84 1.75
N MET A 81 -4.26 -6.41 1.17
CA MET A 81 -3.79 -6.90 -0.13
C MET A 81 -3.49 -8.41 -0.11
N ASP A 82 -2.93 -8.93 0.99
CA ASP A 82 -2.69 -10.37 1.13
C ASP A 82 -3.99 -11.19 1.19
N ARG A 83 -5.06 -10.61 1.74
CA ARG A 83 -6.38 -11.25 1.83
C ARG A 83 -7.18 -11.22 0.53
N GLN A 84 -6.72 -10.49 -0.50
CA GLN A 84 -7.39 -10.48 -1.79
C GLN A 84 -7.45 -11.89 -2.38
N PRO A 85 -8.54 -12.24 -3.08
CA PRO A 85 -8.72 -13.56 -3.65
C PRO A 85 -7.63 -13.87 -4.69
N THR A 86 -7.56 -15.14 -5.08
CA THR A 86 -6.65 -15.63 -6.11
C THR A 86 -7.06 -15.07 -7.47
N ALA A 87 -6.11 -14.51 -8.21
CA ALA A 87 -6.37 -14.12 -9.59
C ALA A 87 -6.55 -15.36 -10.47
N VAL A 88 -7.62 -15.36 -11.23
CA VAL A 88 -7.93 -16.43 -12.19
C VAL A 88 -7.52 -15.95 -13.59
N ILE A 89 -6.48 -16.54 -14.15
CA ILE A 89 -5.91 -16.21 -15.47
C ILE A 89 -5.91 -17.41 -16.43
N ASN A 90 -6.14 -18.60 -15.89
CA ASN A 90 -6.08 -19.85 -16.63
C ASN A 90 -7.06 -20.86 -16.01
N ASN A 91 -7.44 -21.88 -16.78
CA ASN A 91 -8.26 -23.00 -16.28
C ASN A 91 -7.49 -23.90 -15.29
N ASP A 92 -6.16 -23.87 -15.32
CA ASP A 92 -5.31 -24.60 -14.37
C ASP A 92 -5.15 -23.83 -13.06
N SER A 93 -5.61 -24.46 -11.99
CA SER A 93 -5.51 -23.88 -10.62
C SER A 93 -4.07 -23.71 -10.14
N ASP A 94 -3.11 -24.50 -10.63
CA ASP A 94 -1.72 -24.39 -10.21
C ASP A 94 -1.03 -23.19 -10.90
N VAL A 95 -1.42 -22.83 -12.12
CA VAL A 95 -0.99 -21.61 -12.80
C VAL A 95 -1.50 -20.38 -12.03
N ASN A 96 -2.79 -20.34 -11.71
CA ASN A 96 -3.40 -19.25 -10.94
C ASN A 96 -2.76 -19.08 -9.55
N LEU A 97 -2.52 -20.20 -8.86
CA LEU A 97 -1.86 -20.23 -7.57
C LEU A 97 -0.44 -19.65 -7.62
N ASN A 98 0.35 -20.08 -8.59
CA ASN A 98 1.74 -19.64 -8.75
C ASN A 98 1.83 -18.18 -9.13
N TYR A 99 0.96 -17.69 -10.03
CA TYR A 99 0.85 -16.28 -10.38
C TYR A 99 0.50 -15.44 -9.17
N THR A 100 -0.57 -15.80 -8.45
CA THR A 100 -1.02 -15.05 -7.27
C THR A 100 0.04 -15.03 -6.17
N ARG A 101 0.70 -16.18 -5.93
CA ARG A 101 1.78 -16.28 -4.93
C ARG A 101 2.98 -15.41 -5.30
N ALA A 102 3.38 -15.39 -6.55
CA ALA A 102 4.47 -14.56 -7.04
C ALA A 102 4.17 -13.08 -6.85
N ARG A 103 2.97 -12.61 -7.25
CA ARG A 103 2.53 -11.22 -7.05
C ARG A 103 2.47 -10.83 -5.58
N LYS A 104 1.83 -11.66 -4.73
CA LYS A 104 1.72 -11.39 -3.28
C LYS A 104 3.08 -11.29 -2.61
N ASN A 105 4.06 -12.10 -3.02
CA ASN A 105 5.42 -12.03 -2.48
C ASN A 105 6.12 -10.71 -2.82
N ILE A 106 5.96 -10.20 -4.04
CA ILE A 106 6.52 -8.91 -4.45
C ILE A 106 5.91 -7.78 -3.62
N TRP A 107 4.58 -7.72 -3.51
CA TRP A 107 3.89 -6.72 -2.71
C TRP A 107 4.25 -6.79 -1.23
N LYS A 108 4.34 -7.99 -0.67
CA LYS A 108 4.77 -8.19 0.72
C LYS A 108 6.15 -7.59 0.96
N ASN A 109 7.12 -7.87 0.10
CA ASN A 109 8.48 -7.35 0.26
C ASN A 109 8.53 -5.83 0.09
N PHE A 110 7.77 -5.29 -0.86
CA PHE A 110 7.65 -3.83 -1.04
C PHE A 110 7.12 -3.16 0.23
N TRP A 111 5.99 -3.62 0.78
CA TRP A 111 5.41 -3.05 1.99
C TRP A 111 6.33 -3.18 3.20
N LEU A 112 7.07 -4.27 3.31
CA LEU A 112 8.03 -4.46 4.39
C LEU A 112 9.18 -3.45 4.31
N ILE A 113 9.71 -3.18 3.10
CA ILE A 113 10.75 -2.16 2.90
C ILE A 113 10.20 -0.77 3.23
N VAL A 114 9.00 -0.43 2.78
CA VAL A 114 8.36 0.86 3.07
C VAL A 114 8.15 1.05 4.58
N LEU A 115 7.76 0.00 5.31
CA LEU A 115 7.62 0.05 6.76
C LEU A 115 8.94 0.31 7.48
N TRP A 116 10.02 -0.34 7.07
CA TRP A 116 11.35 -0.08 7.64
C TRP A 116 11.84 1.33 7.29
N LEU A 117 11.57 1.81 6.08
CA LEU A 117 11.88 3.18 5.68
C LEU A 117 11.10 4.20 6.52
N ASN A 118 9.81 3.94 6.78
CA ASN A 118 8.98 4.76 7.67
C ASN A 118 9.53 4.80 9.11
N THR A 119 9.97 3.66 9.63
CA THR A 119 10.59 3.56 10.97
C THR A 119 11.93 4.30 11.02
N ALA A 120 12.75 4.17 9.98
CA ALA A 120 14.01 4.89 9.86
C ALA A 120 13.79 6.40 9.81
N PHE A 121 12.76 6.86 9.11
CA PHE A 121 12.41 8.27 9.07
C PHE A 121 11.94 8.79 10.44
N ALA A 122 11.17 8.02 11.20
CA ALA A 122 10.82 8.36 12.58
C ALA A 122 12.06 8.49 13.48
N ALA A 123 13.07 7.62 13.29
CA ALA A 123 14.35 7.72 14.01
C ALA A 123 15.13 8.99 13.61
N VAL A 124 15.10 9.38 12.33
CA VAL A 124 15.73 10.63 11.86
C VAL A 124 15.06 11.85 12.49
N ILE A 125 13.72 11.90 12.55
CA ILE A 125 12.98 12.97 13.22
C ILE A 125 13.42 13.08 14.68
N LEU A 126 13.46 11.95 15.38
CA LEU A 126 13.86 11.91 16.78
C LEU A 126 15.32 12.37 16.97
N ALA A 127 16.25 11.86 16.15
CA ALA A 127 17.66 12.27 16.22
C ALA A 127 17.84 13.77 15.91
N ALA A 128 17.12 14.29 14.92
CA ALA A 128 17.15 15.69 14.58
C ALA A 128 16.76 16.61 15.74
N SER A 129 15.79 16.18 16.55
CA SER A 129 15.34 16.96 17.72
C SER A 129 16.40 17.11 18.81
N PHE A 130 17.36 16.20 18.89
CA PHE A 130 18.45 16.26 19.87
C PHE A 130 19.75 16.88 19.34
N LEU A 131 19.93 16.89 18.01
CA LEU A 131 21.22 17.23 17.38
C LEU A 131 21.19 18.53 16.59
N ALA A 132 20.01 19.07 16.27
CA ALA A 132 19.91 20.19 15.33
C ALA A 132 19.43 21.48 16.00
N ASP A 133 20.14 22.57 15.75
CA ASP A 133 19.69 23.91 16.12
C ASP A 133 18.49 24.39 15.30
N ASN A 134 18.29 23.79 14.10
CA ASN A 134 17.16 24.08 13.21
C ASN A 134 16.46 22.81 12.77
N MET A 135 15.59 22.30 13.64
CA MET A 135 14.81 21.08 13.43
C MET A 135 13.90 21.14 12.18
N GLY A 136 13.36 22.32 11.87
CA GLY A 136 12.43 22.49 10.74
C GLY A 136 13.06 22.11 9.39
N TRP A 137 14.26 22.57 9.11
CA TRP A 137 15.00 22.23 7.88
C TRP A 137 15.35 20.75 7.79
N MET A 138 15.72 20.12 8.89
CA MET A 138 16.03 18.69 8.91
C MET A 138 14.79 17.82 8.68
N ILE A 139 13.63 18.20 9.25
CA ILE A 139 12.37 17.50 8.98
C ILE A 139 11.97 17.69 7.51
N LEU A 140 12.08 18.90 6.96
CA LEU A 140 11.74 19.19 5.57
C LEU A 140 12.62 18.37 4.61
N THR A 141 13.94 18.45 4.74
CA THR A 141 14.88 17.70 3.89
C THR A 141 14.73 16.19 4.08
N GLY A 142 14.55 15.71 5.30
CA GLY A 142 14.29 14.30 5.61
C GLY A 142 13.00 13.79 4.98
N SER A 143 11.92 14.59 4.99
CA SER A 143 10.65 14.22 4.34
C SER A 143 10.78 14.16 2.82
N MET A 144 11.55 15.06 2.20
CA MET A 144 11.84 15.00 0.76
C MET A 144 12.64 13.75 0.40
N VAL A 145 13.67 13.42 1.20
CA VAL A 145 14.46 12.19 1.00
C VAL A 145 13.59 10.94 1.18
N TYR A 146 12.75 10.90 2.20
CA TYR A 146 11.80 9.81 2.42
C TYR A 146 10.83 9.63 1.25
N ALA A 147 10.24 10.72 0.76
CA ALA A 147 9.33 10.69 -0.39
C ALA A 147 10.05 10.21 -1.66
N LEU A 148 11.24 10.74 -1.94
CA LEU A 148 12.05 10.33 -3.09
C LEU A 148 12.45 8.85 -2.99
N ALA A 149 12.91 8.39 -1.84
CA ALA A 149 13.26 6.98 -1.62
C ALA A 149 12.06 6.07 -1.86
N THR A 150 10.88 6.44 -1.36
CA THR A 150 9.63 5.68 -1.57
C THR A 150 9.25 5.63 -3.05
N LEU A 151 9.38 6.74 -3.78
CA LEU A 151 9.15 6.79 -5.23
C LEU A 151 10.16 5.91 -5.99
N LEU A 152 11.43 5.97 -5.63
CA LEU A 152 12.47 5.14 -6.26
C LEU A 152 12.23 3.65 -6.03
N LEU A 153 11.65 3.23 -4.89
CA LEU A 153 11.26 1.85 -4.64
C LEU A 153 10.13 1.37 -5.57
N CYS A 154 9.34 2.26 -6.15
CA CYS A 154 8.33 1.87 -7.15
C CYS A 154 8.97 1.36 -8.45
N ILE A 155 10.20 1.78 -8.79
CA ILE A 155 10.88 1.34 -10.02
C ILE A 155 11.16 -0.18 -10.01
N PRO A 156 11.86 -0.75 -8.99
CA PRO A 156 12.09 -2.19 -8.93
C PRO A 156 10.78 -2.96 -8.73
N LEU A 157 9.80 -2.41 -8.00
CA LEU A 157 8.47 -3.00 -7.88
C LEU A 157 7.83 -3.20 -9.25
N MET A 158 7.75 -2.13 -10.06
CA MET A 158 7.16 -2.19 -11.40
C MET A 158 7.93 -3.13 -12.32
N LYS A 159 9.28 -3.13 -12.26
CA LYS A 159 10.10 -4.07 -13.04
C LYS A 159 9.81 -5.54 -12.68
N GLN A 160 9.66 -5.85 -11.40
CA GLN A 160 9.35 -7.22 -10.93
C GLN A 160 7.93 -7.63 -11.32
N LEU A 161 6.94 -6.75 -11.17
CA LEU A 161 5.56 -7.02 -11.59
C LEU A 161 5.49 -7.25 -13.11
N ARG A 162 6.16 -6.43 -13.92
CA ARG A 162 6.22 -6.62 -15.38
C ARG A 162 6.83 -7.96 -15.79
N LYS A 163 7.89 -8.41 -15.09
CA LYS A 163 8.48 -9.72 -15.35
C LYS A 163 7.50 -10.87 -15.11
N ILE A 164 6.71 -10.79 -14.02
CA ILE A 164 5.69 -11.79 -13.73
C ILE A 164 4.59 -11.74 -14.78
N GLU A 165 4.05 -10.57 -15.11
CA GLU A 165 3.03 -10.43 -16.15
C GLU A 165 3.51 -11.03 -17.48
N ALA A 166 4.72 -10.71 -17.93
CA ALA A 166 5.27 -11.26 -19.18
C ALA A 166 5.39 -12.80 -19.19
N VAL A 167 5.75 -13.40 -18.04
CA VAL A 167 5.84 -14.87 -17.93
C VAL A 167 4.46 -15.53 -18.00
N TYR A 168 3.44 -14.89 -17.44
CA TYR A 168 2.10 -15.47 -17.36
C TYR A 168 1.16 -15.02 -18.49
N GLU A 169 1.52 -13.99 -19.26
CA GLU A 169 0.75 -13.53 -20.43
C GLU A 169 0.58 -14.68 -21.45
N ALA A 170 1.67 -15.41 -21.74
CA ALA A 170 1.62 -16.57 -22.64
C ALA A 170 0.77 -17.74 -22.12
N LYS A 171 0.43 -17.75 -20.83
CA LYS A 171 -0.39 -18.79 -20.18
C LYS A 171 -1.83 -18.34 -19.95
N ARG A 172 -2.18 -17.15 -20.40
CA ARG A 172 -3.55 -16.62 -20.24
C ARG A 172 -4.46 -17.29 -21.27
N GLU A 173 -5.30 -18.22 -20.80
CA GLU A 173 -6.27 -18.96 -21.63
C GLU A 173 -7.70 -18.41 -21.49
N LEU A 174 -7.98 -17.70 -20.42
CA LEU A 174 -9.28 -17.07 -20.26
C LEU A 174 -9.33 -15.84 -21.15
N ASN A 175 -10.00 -15.98 -22.29
CA ASN A 175 -10.27 -14.87 -23.18
C ASN A 175 -11.15 -13.84 -22.44
N ASP A 176 -10.79 -12.57 -22.60
CA ASP A 176 -11.66 -11.46 -22.26
C ASP A 176 -12.98 -11.65 -23.03
N ASN A 177 -14.00 -12.17 -22.35
CA ASN A 177 -15.32 -12.29 -22.96
C ASN A 177 -15.79 -10.89 -23.33
N ALA A 178 -16.38 -10.76 -24.52
CA ALA A 178 -16.96 -9.51 -25.00
C ALA A 178 -18.01 -8.89 -24.04
N ASP A 179 -18.49 -9.68 -23.08
CA ASP A 179 -19.40 -9.26 -22.01
C ASP A 179 -18.70 -8.42 -20.93
N ASP A 180 -17.38 -8.50 -20.80
CA ASP A 180 -16.62 -7.73 -19.81
C ASP A 180 -16.55 -6.24 -20.17
N ASP A 181 -16.70 -5.88 -21.45
CA ASP A 181 -16.67 -4.51 -21.94
C ASP A 181 -17.77 -3.62 -21.33
N ARG A 182 -18.91 -4.19 -21.00
CA ARG A 182 -20.05 -3.47 -20.39
C ARG A 182 -19.73 -2.94 -18.99
N HIS A 183 -18.77 -3.54 -18.32
CA HIS A 183 -18.38 -3.15 -16.97
C HIS A 183 -17.26 -2.12 -16.93
N TRP A 184 -16.69 -1.77 -18.11
CA TRP A 184 -15.64 -0.77 -18.23
C TRP A 184 -16.18 0.59 -18.64
N ILE A 185 -16.07 1.56 -17.73
CA ILE A 185 -16.45 2.96 -17.99
C ILE A 185 -15.22 3.66 -18.57
N TRP A 186 -15.33 4.13 -19.84
CA TRP A 186 -14.25 4.75 -20.62
C TRP A 186 -12.98 3.88 -20.76
N GLY A 187 -13.09 2.59 -20.57
CA GLY A 187 -11.94 1.67 -20.61
C GLY A 187 -10.94 1.81 -19.46
N ILE A 188 -11.21 2.68 -18.47
CA ILE A 188 -10.32 3.01 -17.36
C ILE A 188 -10.88 2.54 -16.02
N PHE A 189 -12.18 2.78 -15.79
CA PHE A 189 -12.84 2.45 -14.53
C PHE A 189 -13.66 1.19 -14.68
N TYR A 190 -13.51 0.28 -13.72
CA TYR A 190 -14.29 -0.96 -13.69
C TYR A 190 -15.41 -0.85 -12.66
N TYR A 191 -16.63 -1.20 -13.07
CA TYR A 191 -17.83 -1.20 -12.23
C TYR A 191 -18.66 -2.44 -12.51
N ASN A 192 -18.56 -3.46 -11.64
CA ASN A 192 -19.37 -4.67 -11.75
C ASN A 192 -19.89 -5.06 -10.35
N PRO A 193 -21.21 -4.90 -10.07
CA PRO A 193 -21.80 -5.28 -8.78
C PRO A 193 -21.81 -6.79 -8.54
N ALA A 194 -21.79 -7.61 -9.59
CA ALA A 194 -21.76 -9.07 -9.48
C ALA A 194 -20.37 -9.60 -9.15
N ASP A 195 -19.32 -8.84 -9.47
CA ASP A 195 -17.93 -9.22 -9.16
C ASP A 195 -17.56 -8.78 -7.75
N ARG A 196 -17.25 -9.74 -6.90
CA ARG A 196 -16.84 -9.51 -5.50
C ARG A 196 -15.39 -9.08 -5.36
N HIS A 197 -14.58 -9.14 -6.42
CA HIS A 197 -13.20 -8.74 -6.39
C HIS A 197 -13.08 -7.23 -6.28
N SER A 198 -12.38 -6.74 -5.28
CA SER A 198 -12.12 -5.30 -5.12
C SER A 198 -11.05 -4.78 -6.06
N MET A 199 -10.18 -5.67 -6.57
CA MET A 199 -9.13 -5.36 -7.53
C MET A 199 -9.23 -6.31 -8.71
N VAL A 200 -9.30 -5.75 -9.93
CA VAL A 200 -9.38 -6.50 -11.19
C VAL A 200 -8.22 -6.11 -12.11
N PRO A 201 -7.76 -7.01 -12.99
CA PRO A 201 -6.76 -6.66 -14.00
C PRO A 201 -7.25 -5.50 -14.88
N LYS A 202 -6.36 -4.59 -15.24
CA LYS A 202 -6.73 -3.52 -16.20
C LYS A 202 -7.02 -4.11 -17.57
N LYS A 203 -8.01 -3.55 -18.25
CA LYS A 203 -8.34 -3.92 -19.62
C LYS A 203 -7.22 -3.55 -20.61
N VAL A 204 -6.62 -2.38 -20.42
CA VAL A 204 -5.54 -1.85 -21.25
C VAL A 204 -4.35 -1.52 -20.37
N GLY A 205 -3.17 -1.98 -20.74
CA GLY A 205 -1.93 -1.77 -20.00
C GLY A 205 -1.76 -2.80 -18.87
N MET A 206 -0.72 -2.58 -18.07
CA MET A 206 -0.35 -3.47 -16.98
C MET A 206 -0.90 -2.98 -15.63
N GLY A 207 -1.16 -3.93 -14.74
CA GLY A 207 -1.58 -3.65 -13.36
C GLY A 207 -3.04 -4.00 -13.10
N THR A 208 -3.55 -3.47 -12.00
CA THR A 208 -4.93 -3.68 -11.55
C THR A 208 -5.65 -2.35 -11.40
N THR A 209 -6.96 -2.35 -11.51
CA THR A 209 -7.85 -1.25 -11.14
C THR A 209 -8.80 -1.71 -10.04
N MET A 210 -9.47 -0.77 -9.40
CA MET A 210 -10.45 -1.08 -8.38
C MET A 210 -11.85 -1.23 -8.99
N ASN A 211 -12.58 -2.23 -8.49
CA ASN A 211 -14.00 -2.36 -8.79
C ASN A 211 -14.80 -1.33 -8.00
N LEU A 212 -15.25 -0.28 -8.65
CA LEU A 212 -16.02 0.82 -8.04
C LEU A 212 -17.40 0.38 -7.52
N ALA A 213 -17.85 -0.81 -7.85
CA ALA A 213 -19.09 -1.36 -7.27
C ALA A 213 -18.89 -1.86 -5.83
N THR A 214 -17.66 -2.23 -5.44
CA THR A 214 -17.35 -2.72 -4.10
C THR A 214 -17.24 -1.58 -3.07
N PRO A 215 -17.49 -1.84 -1.77
CA PRO A 215 -17.32 -0.82 -0.73
C PRO A 215 -15.91 -0.21 -0.70
N VAL A 216 -14.88 -1.05 -0.91
CA VAL A 216 -13.48 -0.61 -0.94
C VAL A 216 -13.21 0.27 -2.17
N GLY A 217 -13.71 -0.12 -3.35
CA GLY A 217 -13.58 0.68 -4.56
C GLY A 217 -14.28 2.03 -4.46
N LYS A 218 -15.51 2.07 -3.90
CA LYS A 218 -16.22 3.32 -3.62
C LYS A 218 -15.46 4.20 -2.65
N GLY A 219 -15.01 3.63 -1.52
CA GLY A 219 -14.27 4.36 -0.51
C GLY A 219 -12.97 4.96 -1.05
N SER A 220 -12.22 4.20 -1.85
CA SER A 220 -10.97 4.70 -2.46
C SER A 220 -11.22 5.79 -3.51
N ALA A 221 -12.28 5.68 -4.30
CA ALA A 221 -12.66 6.73 -5.26
C ALA A 221 -13.06 8.03 -4.56
N ILE A 222 -13.88 7.93 -3.49
CA ILE A 222 -14.26 9.10 -2.68
C ILE A 222 -13.03 9.72 -2.03
N LEU A 223 -12.16 8.92 -1.39
CA LEU A 223 -10.93 9.42 -0.77
C LEU A 223 -10.03 10.11 -1.78
N GLY A 224 -9.83 9.52 -2.97
CA GLY A 224 -9.06 10.12 -4.05
C GLY A 224 -9.65 11.44 -4.52
N ALA A 225 -10.95 11.52 -4.68
CA ALA A 225 -11.65 12.76 -5.06
C ALA A 225 -11.51 13.84 -3.97
N VAL A 226 -11.67 13.49 -2.69
CA VAL A 226 -11.49 14.43 -1.56
C VAL A 226 -10.06 14.94 -1.51
N VAL A 227 -9.06 14.05 -1.62
CA VAL A 227 -7.65 14.45 -1.65
C VAL A 227 -7.38 15.43 -2.78
N LEU A 228 -7.84 15.14 -4.01
CA LEU A 228 -7.67 16.05 -5.15
C LEU A 228 -8.38 17.40 -4.93
N MET A 229 -9.61 17.39 -4.40
CA MET A 229 -10.38 18.62 -4.14
C MET A 229 -9.77 19.48 -3.05
N VAL A 230 -9.03 18.92 -2.10
CA VAL A 230 -8.39 19.66 -1.02
C VAL A 230 -6.97 20.10 -1.41
N THR A 231 -6.18 19.18 -2.00
CA THR A 231 -4.77 19.47 -2.28
C THR A 231 -4.57 20.45 -3.42
N ILE A 232 -5.37 20.36 -4.49
CA ILE A 232 -5.23 21.26 -5.64
C ILE A 232 -5.55 22.72 -5.24
N PRO A 233 -6.71 23.04 -4.61
CA PRO A 233 -6.99 24.40 -4.17
C PRO A 233 -5.99 24.90 -3.13
N ALA A 234 -5.58 24.06 -2.18
CA ALA A 234 -4.58 24.45 -1.18
C ALA A 234 -3.23 24.82 -1.82
N MET A 235 -2.78 24.04 -2.82
CA MET A 235 -1.58 24.37 -3.60
C MET A 235 -1.75 25.67 -4.38
N CYS A 236 -2.92 25.89 -5.01
CA CYS A 236 -3.19 27.12 -5.74
C CYS A 236 -3.19 28.35 -4.82
N ILE A 237 -3.82 28.24 -3.64
CA ILE A 237 -3.83 29.32 -2.64
C ILE A 237 -2.41 29.60 -2.16
N TRP A 238 -1.62 28.57 -1.86
CA TRP A 238 -0.23 28.72 -1.40
C TRP A 238 0.70 29.34 -2.45
N LEU A 239 0.43 29.12 -3.75
CA LEU A 239 1.18 29.73 -4.85
C LEU A 239 0.79 31.21 -5.12
N ILE A 240 -0.37 31.66 -4.63
CA ILE A 240 -0.89 33.03 -4.84
C ILE A 240 -0.57 33.94 -3.63
N LEU A 241 -0.38 33.37 -2.44
CA LEU A 241 0.04 34.05 -1.21
C LEU A 241 1.56 34.12 -1.07
#